data_4f3cac10668c0d1968220a009b1bc09c
#
_entry.id   4f3cac10668c0d1968220a009b1bc09c
#
_cell.length_a   1.000
_cell.length_b   1.000
_cell.length_c   1.000
_cell.angle_alpha   90.00
_cell.angle_beta   90.00
_cell.angle_gamma   90.00
#
_symmetry.space_group_name_H-M   'P 1'
#
loop_
_entity.id
_entity.type
_entity.pdbx_description
1 polymer ?
#
loop_
_entity_poly.entity_id
_entity_poly.type
_entity_poly.pdbx_seq_one_letter_code
_entity_poly.pdbx_strand_id
1 'polypeptide(L)'
;LGVAVNRANFSFPVGKVDIKQMYPMNIEEFMIAMGEQDLTERIRMCFDSNTPLPSALHDAAMTLYRQYLIIGGMPECVKLFAETKDYTLIRHVQDTILACYLNDMSKYNNLNEIKKTRLTYDNITVQLSKKNTRFRYKLIKKGGRAAEFENAIEWLCLSGIVSQVYKVEQIKKPLEN
;
A
#
# COMPACT_ATOMS: atom_id res chain seq x y z
N LEU A 1 -9.15 -7.46 -7.53
CA LEU A 1 -10.11 -8.57 -7.28
C LEU A 1 -11.09 -8.27 -6.14
N GLY A 2 -10.69 -7.54 -5.07
CA GLY A 2 -11.54 -7.27 -3.91
C GLY A 2 -12.76 -6.36 -4.16
N VAL A 3 -12.67 -5.43 -5.10
CA VAL A 3 -13.75 -4.46 -5.38
C VAL A 3 -14.91 -5.11 -6.16
N ALA A 4 -14.63 -6.08 -7.01
CA ALA A 4 -15.65 -6.80 -7.78
C ALA A 4 -16.56 -7.65 -6.88
N VAL A 5 -16.02 -8.21 -5.82
CA VAL A 5 -16.80 -9.07 -4.87
C VAL A 5 -17.81 -8.24 -4.09
N ASN A 6 -17.55 -6.97 -3.80
CA ASN A 6 -18.46 -6.12 -3.04
C ASN A 6 -19.62 -5.52 -3.86
N ARG A 7 -19.59 -5.59 -5.20
CA ARG A 7 -20.60 -4.98 -6.08
C ARG A 7 -21.43 -5.97 -6.89
N ALA A 8 -21.05 -7.23 -6.97
CA ALA A 8 -21.84 -8.23 -7.63
C ALA A 8 -22.96 -8.70 -6.69
N ASN A 9 -24.20 -8.76 -7.19
CA ASN A 9 -25.35 -9.40 -6.54
C ASN A 9 -25.13 -10.93 -6.41
N PHE A 10 -24.01 -11.36 -5.87
CA PHE A 10 -23.77 -12.73 -5.52
C PHE A 10 -24.38 -12.99 -4.14
N SER A 11 -25.30 -13.92 -4.06
CA SER A 11 -25.73 -14.52 -2.81
C SER A 11 -24.51 -15.21 -2.18
N PHE A 12 -23.89 -14.54 -1.22
CA PHE A 12 -22.78 -15.11 -0.44
C PHE A 12 -23.37 -16.22 0.47
N PRO A 13 -22.81 -17.42 0.50
CA PRO A 13 -23.28 -18.49 1.39
C PRO A 13 -22.92 -18.13 2.84
N VAL A 14 -23.83 -17.39 3.51
CA VAL A 14 -23.67 -16.94 4.89
C VAL A 14 -23.39 -18.15 5.80
N GLY A 15 -22.32 -18.08 6.58
CA GLY A 15 -21.93 -19.10 7.56
C GLY A 15 -21.13 -20.31 7.01
N LYS A 16 -20.80 -20.35 5.71
CA LYS A 16 -20.01 -21.43 5.10
C LYS A 16 -18.69 -20.97 4.47
N VAL A 17 -18.33 -19.69 4.66
CA VAL A 17 -17.13 -19.09 4.06
C VAL A 17 -16.35 -18.36 5.14
N ASP A 18 -15.06 -18.67 5.25
CA ASP A 18 -14.09 -17.91 6.04
C ASP A 18 -13.36 -16.94 5.10
N ILE A 19 -13.61 -15.64 5.26
CA ILE A 19 -13.01 -14.60 4.43
C ILE A 19 -11.69 -14.19 5.05
N LYS A 20 -10.58 -14.49 4.38
CA LYS A 20 -9.23 -14.03 4.75
C LYS A 20 -8.84 -12.84 3.88
N GLN A 21 -8.47 -11.74 4.51
CA GLN A 21 -7.91 -10.60 3.80
C GLN A 21 -6.40 -10.77 3.65
N MET A 22 -5.92 -10.71 2.41
CA MET A 22 -4.50 -10.74 2.11
C MET A 22 -3.99 -9.32 1.84
N TYR A 23 -2.84 -9.01 2.42
CA TYR A 23 -2.15 -7.74 2.22
C TYR A 23 -0.85 -7.99 1.43
N PRO A 24 -0.25 -6.94 0.84
CA PRO A 24 1.12 -7.01 0.37
C PRO A 24 2.06 -7.48 1.49
N MET A 25 3.15 -8.14 1.14
CA MET A 25 4.16 -8.61 2.10
C MET A 25 4.71 -7.42 2.89
N ASN A 26 4.84 -7.59 4.20
CA ASN A 26 5.50 -6.62 5.05
C ASN A 26 7.03 -6.76 4.98
N ILE A 27 7.75 -5.89 5.69
CA ILE A 27 9.23 -5.90 5.66
C ILE A 27 9.83 -7.21 6.20
N GLU A 28 9.22 -7.83 7.23
CA GLU A 28 9.70 -9.09 7.78
C GLU A 28 9.55 -10.23 6.76
N GLU A 29 8.39 -10.32 6.13
CA GLU A 29 8.10 -11.31 5.09
C GLU A 29 9.03 -11.11 3.88
N PHE A 30 9.32 -9.86 3.52
CA PHE A 30 10.31 -9.52 2.50
C PHE A 30 11.71 -10.00 2.88
N MET A 31 12.16 -9.71 4.12
CA MET A 31 13.48 -10.14 4.60
C MET A 31 13.61 -11.66 4.59
N ILE A 32 12.57 -12.38 5.04
CA ILE A 32 12.53 -13.86 4.99
C ILE A 32 12.61 -14.35 3.53
N ALA A 33 11.88 -13.73 2.61
CA ALA A 33 11.94 -14.07 1.19
C ALA A 33 13.32 -13.81 0.56
N MET A 34 14.10 -12.87 1.12
CA MET A 34 15.48 -12.62 0.72
C MET A 34 16.50 -13.59 1.35
N GLY A 35 16.05 -14.50 2.24
CA GLY A 35 16.90 -15.46 2.93
C GLY A 35 17.48 -14.93 4.25
N GLU A 36 16.98 -13.81 4.77
CA GLU A 36 17.51 -13.11 5.95
C GLU A 36 16.66 -13.39 7.22
N GLN A 37 16.32 -14.66 7.42
CA GLN A 37 15.50 -15.08 8.56
C GLN A 37 16.19 -14.82 9.90
N ASP A 38 17.49 -15.14 10.00
CA ASP A 38 18.28 -14.95 11.23
C ASP A 38 18.35 -13.47 11.63
N LEU A 39 18.49 -12.57 10.65
CA LEU A 39 18.48 -11.13 10.89
C LEU A 39 17.11 -10.67 11.41
N THR A 40 16.03 -11.20 10.86
CA THR A 40 14.66 -10.90 11.30
C THR A 40 14.43 -11.34 12.74
N GLU A 41 14.85 -12.55 13.10
CA GLU A 41 14.78 -13.08 14.48
C GLU A 41 15.63 -12.22 15.44
N ARG A 42 16.83 -11.83 15.01
CA ARG A 42 17.71 -10.97 15.82
C ARG A 42 17.11 -9.58 16.07
N ILE A 43 16.45 -8.99 15.09
CA ILE A 43 15.72 -7.72 15.24
C ILE A 43 14.62 -7.88 16.30
N ARG A 44 13.81 -8.93 16.24
CA ARG A 44 12.77 -9.23 17.23
C ARG A 44 13.33 -9.38 18.64
N MET A 45 14.38 -10.17 18.78
CA MET A 45 15.04 -10.36 20.09
C MET A 45 15.56 -9.05 20.69
N CYS A 46 16.16 -8.19 19.88
CA CYS A 46 16.63 -6.88 20.31
C CYS A 46 15.47 -5.95 20.69
N PHE A 47 14.36 -6.00 19.95
CA PHE A 47 13.15 -5.24 20.27
C PHE A 47 12.55 -5.69 21.59
N ASP A 48 12.36 -6.99 21.79
CA ASP A 48 11.75 -7.55 23.01
C ASP A 48 12.61 -7.30 24.27
N SER A 49 13.94 -7.33 24.11
CA SER A 49 14.88 -7.05 25.21
C SER A 49 15.19 -5.55 25.37
N ASN A 50 14.60 -4.69 24.55
CA ASN A 50 14.87 -3.24 24.53
C ASN A 50 16.38 -2.92 24.43
N THR A 51 17.09 -3.71 23.62
CA THR A 51 18.54 -3.53 23.35
C THR A 51 18.76 -3.06 21.92
N PRO A 52 19.77 -2.21 21.68
CA PRO A 52 20.07 -1.76 20.32
C PRO A 52 20.58 -2.91 19.46
N LEU A 53 20.20 -2.91 18.19
CA LEU A 53 20.78 -3.83 17.20
C LEU A 53 22.26 -3.46 16.96
N PRO A 54 23.19 -4.42 16.91
CA PRO A 54 24.59 -4.17 16.55
C PRO A 54 24.68 -3.43 15.21
N SER A 55 25.60 -2.46 15.10
CA SER A 55 25.68 -1.55 13.95
C SER A 55 25.75 -2.25 12.60
N ALA A 56 26.55 -3.30 12.47
CA ALA A 56 26.66 -4.08 11.23
C ALA A 56 25.33 -4.71 10.81
N LEU A 57 24.56 -5.24 11.77
CA LEU A 57 23.24 -5.82 11.50
C LEU A 57 22.21 -4.73 11.21
N HIS A 58 22.34 -3.58 11.87
CA HIS A 58 21.49 -2.41 11.56
C HIS A 58 21.71 -1.93 10.13
N ASP A 59 22.94 -1.83 9.66
CA ASP A 59 23.26 -1.39 8.29
C ASP A 59 22.76 -2.40 7.25
N ALA A 60 22.86 -3.70 7.53
CA ALA A 60 22.27 -4.74 6.71
C ALA A 60 20.74 -4.63 6.65
N ALA A 61 20.07 -4.49 7.80
CA ALA A 61 18.63 -4.29 7.86
C ALA A 61 18.18 -3.03 7.10
N MET A 62 18.91 -1.92 7.23
CA MET A 62 18.63 -0.68 6.51
C MET A 62 18.81 -0.82 4.99
N THR A 63 19.74 -1.66 4.56
CA THR A 63 19.91 -1.97 3.13
C THR A 63 18.70 -2.72 2.58
N LEU A 64 18.24 -3.76 3.29
CA LEU A 64 17.02 -4.51 2.94
C LEU A 64 15.77 -3.63 2.99
N TYR A 65 15.68 -2.75 3.98
CA TYR A 65 14.57 -1.79 4.08
C TYR A 65 14.52 -0.85 2.87
N ARG A 66 15.67 -0.32 2.41
CA ARG A 66 15.72 0.51 1.19
C ARG A 66 15.32 -0.29 -0.06
N GLN A 67 15.74 -1.54 -0.17
CA GLN A 67 15.30 -2.45 -1.24
C GLN A 67 13.78 -2.64 -1.19
N TYR A 68 13.23 -2.93 -0.02
CA TYR A 68 11.78 -3.08 0.18
C TYR A 68 11.00 -1.82 -0.23
N LEU A 69 11.50 -0.62 0.07
CA LEU A 69 10.86 0.63 -0.37
C LEU A 69 10.82 0.80 -1.89
N ILE A 70 11.75 0.21 -2.61
CA ILE A 70 11.82 0.27 -4.08
C ILE A 70 10.96 -0.84 -4.71
N ILE A 71 11.06 -2.06 -4.19
CA ILE A 71 10.42 -3.26 -4.75
C ILE A 71 8.95 -3.35 -4.34
N GLY A 72 8.65 -2.94 -3.10
CA GLY A 72 7.34 -3.09 -2.48
C GLY A 72 7.07 -4.51 -2.00
N GLY A 73 5.85 -4.71 -1.48
CA GLY A 73 5.41 -5.99 -0.92
C GLY A 73 4.60 -6.87 -1.86
N MET A 74 4.52 -6.56 -3.17
CA MET A 74 3.79 -7.41 -4.10
C MET A 74 4.54 -8.73 -4.32
N PRO A 75 3.92 -9.91 -4.04
CA PRO A 75 4.62 -11.19 -4.04
C PRO A 75 5.36 -11.50 -5.35
N GLU A 76 4.78 -11.12 -6.49
CA GLU A 76 5.42 -11.31 -7.80
C GLU A 76 6.72 -10.50 -7.93
N CYS A 77 6.72 -9.23 -7.48
CA CYS A 77 7.91 -8.39 -7.47
C CYS A 77 8.97 -8.94 -6.52
N VAL A 78 8.57 -9.38 -5.32
CA VAL A 78 9.48 -9.92 -4.30
C VAL A 78 10.12 -11.23 -4.80
N LYS A 79 9.33 -12.15 -5.36
CA LYS A 79 9.83 -13.40 -5.94
C LYS A 79 10.84 -13.12 -7.04
N LEU A 80 10.48 -12.30 -8.02
CA LEU A 80 11.35 -11.99 -9.16
C LEU A 80 12.66 -11.33 -8.70
N PHE A 81 12.59 -10.44 -7.69
CA PHE A 81 13.79 -9.84 -7.12
C PHE A 81 14.66 -10.83 -6.35
N ALA A 82 14.06 -11.77 -5.62
CA ALA A 82 14.79 -12.82 -4.92
C ALA A 82 15.63 -13.65 -5.91
N GLU A 83 15.06 -13.94 -7.09
CA GLU A 83 15.68 -14.77 -8.12
C GLU A 83 16.71 -14.01 -8.97
N THR A 84 16.44 -12.77 -9.35
CA THR A 84 17.20 -12.06 -10.40
C THR A 84 18.07 -10.91 -9.88
N LYS A 85 17.68 -10.27 -8.77
CA LYS A 85 18.27 -9.03 -8.25
C LYS A 85 18.24 -7.86 -9.28
N ASP A 86 17.39 -7.95 -10.29
CA ASP A 86 17.30 -6.97 -11.39
C ASP A 86 16.12 -6.01 -11.18
N TYR A 87 16.45 -4.76 -10.85
CA TYR A 87 15.45 -3.71 -10.65
C TYR A 87 14.67 -3.31 -11.92
N THR A 88 15.26 -3.52 -13.11
CA THR A 88 14.61 -3.18 -14.37
C THR A 88 13.43 -4.12 -14.62
N LEU A 89 13.62 -5.42 -14.38
CA LEU A 89 12.56 -6.40 -14.48
C LEU A 89 11.43 -6.13 -13.48
N ILE A 90 11.80 -5.77 -12.24
CA ILE A 90 10.82 -5.43 -11.21
C ILE A 90 9.99 -4.22 -11.64
N ARG A 91 10.62 -3.18 -12.16
CA ARG A 91 9.91 -1.99 -12.66
C ARG A 91 8.88 -2.34 -13.72
N HIS A 92 9.20 -3.23 -14.64
CA HIS A 92 8.26 -3.70 -15.66
C HIS A 92 7.03 -4.39 -15.04
N VAL A 93 7.24 -5.26 -14.05
CA VAL A 93 6.15 -5.91 -13.32
C VAL A 93 5.29 -4.89 -12.56
N GLN A 94 5.93 -3.94 -11.88
CA GLN A 94 5.22 -2.85 -11.18
C GLN A 94 4.36 -2.04 -12.14
N ASP A 95 4.89 -1.65 -13.30
CA ASP A 95 4.15 -0.88 -14.31
C ASP A 95 2.96 -1.67 -14.86
N THR A 96 3.11 -2.98 -15.03
CA THR A 96 2.00 -3.88 -15.41
C THR A 96 0.91 -3.93 -14.34
N ILE A 97 1.29 -4.08 -13.06
CA ILE A 97 0.34 -4.07 -11.93
C ILE A 97 -0.42 -2.74 -11.87
N LEU A 98 0.31 -1.62 -12.00
CA LEU A 98 -0.30 -0.29 -11.99
C LEU A 98 -1.28 -0.10 -13.17
N ALA A 99 -0.91 -0.58 -14.36
CA ALA A 99 -1.80 -0.56 -15.53
C ALA A 99 -3.07 -1.40 -15.30
N CYS A 100 -2.95 -2.56 -14.65
CA CYS A 100 -4.09 -3.38 -14.27
C CYS A 100 -5.03 -2.64 -13.29
N TYR A 101 -4.52 -1.95 -12.28
CA TYR A 101 -5.33 -1.13 -11.38
C TYR A 101 -6.06 0.00 -12.12
N LEU A 102 -5.36 0.72 -13.00
CA LEU A 102 -5.97 1.78 -13.81
C LEU A 102 -7.09 1.26 -14.72
N ASN A 103 -6.90 0.08 -15.32
CA ASN A 103 -7.92 -0.58 -16.12
C ASN A 103 -9.12 -1.03 -15.27
N ASP A 104 -8.88 -1.51 -14.07
CA ASP A 104 -9.92 -1.95 -13.14
C ASP A 104 -10.78 -0.77 -12.65
N MET A 105 -10.18 0.40 -12.42
CA MET A 105 -10.89 1.64 -12.11
C MET A 105 -11.94 2.00 -13.17
N SER A 106 -11.66 1.67 -14.44
CA SER A 106 -12.53 2.02 -15.56
C SER A 106 -13.75 1.12 -15.72
N LYS A 107 -13.78 -0.06 -15.09
CA LYS A 107 -14.87 -1.03 -15.27
C LYS A 107 -16.14 -0.74 -14.47
N TYR A 108 -16.01 -0.04 -13.33
CA TYR A 108 -17.05 0.00 -12.30
C TYR A 108 -17.66 1.37 -12.04
N ASN A 109 -17.24 2.42 -12.73
CA ASN A 109 -17.69 3.79 -12.49
C ASN A 109 -18.17 4.47 -13.78
N ASN A 110 -18.98 5.53 -13.65
CA ASN A 110 -19.27 6.41 -14.76
C ASN A 110 -18.01 7.21 -15.15
N LEU A 111 -17.98 7.75 -16.37
CA LEU A 111 -16.82 8.44 -16.92
C LEU A 111 -16.30 9.60 -16.05
N ASN A 112 -17.18 10.29 -15.32
CA ASN A 112 -16.79 11.39 -14.46
C ASN A 112 -16.08 10.90 -13.19
N GLU A 113 -16.57 9.83 -12.58
CA GLU A 113 -15.96 9.24 -11.39
C GLU A 113 -14.62 8.57 -11.74
N ILE A 114 -14.51 7.92 -12.90
CA ILE A 114 -13.25 7.37 -13.41
C ILE A 114 -12.19 8.49 -13.53
N LYS A 115 -12.55 9.63 -14.14
CA LYS A 115 -11.65 10.79 -14.26
C LYS A 115 -11.22 11.34 -12.91
N LYS A 116 -12.15 11.48 -11.95
CA LYS A 116 -11.82 11.93 -10.59
C LYS A 116 -10.91 10.96 -9.85
N THR A 117 -11.21 9.67 -9.92
CA THR A 117 -10.40 8.62 -9.29
C THR A 117 -8.97 8.62 -9.84
N ARG A 118 -8.82 8.71 -11.15
CA ARG A 118 -7.51 8.77 -11.81
C ARG A 118 -6.75 10.04 -11.42
N LEU A 119 -7.38 11.21 -11.48
CA LEU A 119 -6.77 12.47 -11.05
C LEU A 119 -6.33 12.43 -9.58
N THR A 120 -7.14 11.82 -8.71
CA THR A 120 -6.82 11.65 -7.30
C THR A 120 -5.61 10.74 -7.14
N TYR A 121 -5.61 9.58 -7.79
CA TYR A 121 -4.54 8.60 -7.76
C TYR A 121 -3.20 9.22 -8.21
N ASP A 122 -3.17 9.87 -9.37
CA ASP A 122 -1.97 10.51 -9.91
C ASP A 122 -1.42 11.62 -8.99
N ASN A 123 -2.33 12.30 -8.25
CA ASN A 123 -1.95 13.37 -7.32
C ASN A 123 -1.42 12.88 -5.97
N ILE A 124 -1.77 11.66 -5.52
CA ILE A 124 -1.31 11.13 -4.24
C ILE A 124 0.22 11.04 -4.21
N THR A 125 0.84 10.43 -5.20
CA THR A 125 2.30 10.29 -5.29
C THR A 125 3.01 11.64 -5.34
N VAL A 126 2.45 12.59 -6.11
CA VAL A 126 2.97 13.96 -6.22
C VAL A 126 2.88 14.70 -4.89
N GLN A 127 1.83 14.49 -4.11
CA GLN A 127 1.68 15.15 -2.80
C GLN A 127 2.52 14.49 -1.72
N LEU A 128 2.66 13.16 -1.73
CA LEU A 128 3.52 12.43 -0.78
C LEU A 128 5.00 12.74 -0.97
N SER A 129 5.45 13.09 -2.17
CA SER A 129 6.83 13.51 -2.43
C SER A 129 7.18 14.90 -1.89
N LYS A 130 6.19 15.67 -1.42
CA LYS A 130 6.42 17.02 -0.89
C LYS A 130 6.83 16.97 0.58
N LYS A 131 7.58 17.98 1.02
CA LYS A 131 7.98 18.16 2.42
C LYS A 131 6.80 18.18 3.40
N ASN A 132 5.65 18.71 2.97
CA ASN A 132 4.39 18.66 3.70
C ASN A 132 3.48 17.58 3.08
N THR A 133 3.36 16.44 3.75
CA THR A 133 2.62 15.26 3.32
C THR A 133 1.11 15.34 3.57
N ARG A 134 0.59 16.46 4.12
CA ARG A 134 -0.85 16.67 4.29
C ARG A 134 -1.54 16.70 2.93
N PHE A 135 -2.48 15.79 2.70
CA PHE A 135 -3.25 15.74 1.46
C PHE A 135 -4.15 16.96 1.30
N ARG A 136 -4.11 17.61 0.13
CA ARG A 136 -4.83 18.85 -0.19
C ARG A 136 -5.64 18.67 -1.46
N TYR A 137 -6.95 18.69 -1.36
CA TYR A 137 -7.88 18.56 -2.49
C TYR A 137 -7.70 19.66 -3.56
N LYS A 138 -7.34 20.86 -3.15
CA LYS A 138 -7.07 22.01 -4.06
C LYS A 138 -5.91 21.76 -5.03
N LEU A 139 -5.04 20.78 -4.72
CA LEU A 139 -3.92 20.43 -5.60
C LEU A 139 -4.31 19.40 -6.67
N ILE A 140 -5.41 18.67 -6.48
CA ILE A 140 -5.96 17.78 -7.52
C ILE A 140 -6.52 18.62 -8.67
N LYS A 141 -7.28 19.67 -8.32
CA LYS A 141 -7.91 20.59 -9.26
C LYS A 141 -8.03 21.97 -8.61
N LYS A 142 -7.78 23.03 -9.37
CA LYS A 142 -7.95 24.40 -8.88
C LYS A 142 -9.38 24.60 -8.35
N GLY A 143 -9.49 24.95 -7.06
CA GLY A 143 -10.79 25.11 -6.38
C GLY A 143 -11.44 23.79 -5.92
N GLY A 144 -10.77 22.64 -6.06
CA GLY A 144 -11.28 21.33 -5.64
C GLY A 144 -11.63 21.30 -4.14
N ARG A 145 -12.78 20.71 -3.81
CA ARG A 145 -13.29 20.53 -2.45
C ARG A 145 -13.29 19.05 -2.08
N ALA A 146 -13.24 18.74 -0.78
CA ALA A 146 -13.27 17.35 -0.27
C ALA A 146 -14.45 16.56 -0.86
N ALA A 147 -15.67 17.09 -0.76
CA ALA A 147 -16.88 16.43 -1.27
C ALA A 147 -16.85 16.07 -2.77
N GLU A 148 -16.00 16.72 -3.58
CA GLU A 148 -15.87 16.40 -5.01
C GLU A 148 -15.09 15.09 -5.25
N PHE A 149 -14.16 14.74 -4.33
CA PHE A 149 -13.22 13.64 -4.48
C PHE A 149 -13.36 12.54 -3.42
N GLU A 150 -14.34 12.67 -2.52
CA GLU A 150 -14.58 11.74 -1.42
C GLU A 150 -14.81 10.31 -1.92
N ASN A 151 -15.75 10.15 -2.87
CA ASN A 151 -16.01 8.85 -3.50
C ASN A 151 -14.78 8.25 -4.18
N ALA A 152 -13.93 9.09 -4.78
CA ALA A 152 -12.71 8.64 -5.43
C ALA A 152 -11.69 8.10 -4.41
N ILE A 153 -11.53 8.80 -3.28
CA ILE A 153 -10.65 8.36 -2.19
C ILE A 153 -11.20 7.11 -1.52
N GLU A 154 -12.50 7.06 -1.23
CA GLU A 154 -13.15 5.90 -0.66
C GLU A 154 -12.94 4.67 -1.55
N TRP A 155 -13.13 4.81 -2.86
CA TRP A 155 -12.89 3.72 -3.80
C TRP A 155 -11.43 3.24 -3.76
N LEU A 156 -10.45 4.16 -3.75
CA LEU A 156 -9.03 3.83 -3.65
C LEU A 156 -8.68 3.13 -2.33
N CYS A 157 -9.32 3.51 -1.22
CA CYS A 157 -9.17 2.84 0.07
C CYS A 157 -9.79 1.44 0.07
N LEU A 158 -11.02 1.30 -0.44
CA LEU A 158 -11.72 0.01 -0.53
C LEU A 158 -11.00 -0.98 -1.45
N SER A 159 -10.32 -0.48 -2.48
CA SER A 159 -9.48 -1.30 -3.36
C SER A 159 -8.13 -1.68 -2.75
N GLY A 160 -7.78 -1.15 -1.57
CA GLY A 160 -6.51 -1.40 -0.89
C GLY A 160 -5.29 -0.70 -1.53
N ILE A 161 -5.51 0.22 -2.48
CA ILE A 161 -4.43 0.95 -3.17
C ILE A 161 -3.83 2.02 -2.25
N VAL A 162 -4.66 2.66 -1.43
CA VAL A 162 -4.24 3.69 -0.48
C VAL A 162 -4.82 3.44 0.91
N SER A 163 -4.14 3.96 1.93
CA SER A 163 -4.63 4.01 3.30
C SER A 163 -4.70 5.45 3.77
N GLN A 164 -5.82 5.84 4.39
CA GLN A 164 -5.94 7.14 5.02
C GLN A 164 -5.31 7.12 6.40
N VAL A 165 -4.47 8.11 6.67
CA VAL A 165 -3.85 8.31 7.99
C VAL A 165 -4.31 9.64 8.55
N TYR A 166 -4.90 9.61 9.74
CA TYR A 166 -5.41 10.78 10.41
C TYR A 166 -4.49 11.22 11.55
N LYS A 167 -4.35 12.53 11.72
CA LYS A 167 -3.65 13.08 12.88
C LYS A 167 -4.58 13.03 14.08
N VAL A 168 -4.18 12.31 15.11
CA VAL A 168 -4.86 12.32 16.42
C VAL A 168 -4.29 13.46 17.24
N GLU A 169 -5.11 14.44 17.61
CA GLU A 169 -4.69 15.58 18.44
C GLU A 169 -4.79 15.30 19.94
N GLN A 170 -5.74 14.46 20.35
CA GLN A 170 -5.92 14.04 21.73
C GLN A 170 -6.24 12.54 21.78
N ILE A 171 -5.52 11.80 22.62
CA ILE A 171 -5.81 10.37 22.85
C ILE A 171 -7.01 10.28 23.83
N LYS A 172 -8.21 10.35 23.29
CA LYS A 172 -9.47 10.08 24.02
C LYS A 172 -10.13 8.84 23.46
N LYS A 173 -10.69 8.00 24.33
CA LYS A 173 -11.52 6.86 23.91
C LYS A 173 -12.99 7.29 23.82
N PRO A 174 -13.75 6.88 22.75
CA PRO A 174 -13.25 6.24 21.53
C PRO A 174 -12.36 7.17 20.72
N LEU A 175 -11.42 6.63 19.95
CA LEU A 175 -10.67 7.39 18.95
C LEU A 175 -11.65 7.73 17.83
N GLU A 176 -12.21 8.95 17.87
CA GLU A 176 -13.04 9.47 16.79
C GLU A 176 -12.13 9.94 15.64
N ASN A 177 -12.52 9.56 14.42
CA ASN A 177 -11.83 9.93 13.18
C ASN A 177 -12.10 11.40 12.81
#